data_1cbaa570a5f805214333095864704133
#
_entry.id   1cbaa570a5f805214333095864704133
#
_cell.length_a   1.000
_cell.length_b   1.000
_cell.length_c   1.000
_cell.angle_alpha   90.00
_cell.angle_beta   90.00
_cell.angle_gamma   90.00
#
_symmetry.space_group_name_H-M   'P 1'
#
loop_
_entity.id
_entity.type
_entity.pdbx_description
1 polymer ?
#
loop_
_entity_poly.entity_id
_entity_poly.type
_entity_poly.pdbx_seq_one_letter_code
_entity_poly.pdbx_strand_id
1 'polypeptide(L)'
;MKIVFKDKMLDIKNEDTENPKNRFCATWNYFEINIFKCGKYYESIVTSPLGDLLVEDASYKTMKEAVQDAFNNIELDITEKGNMLTERNQLLQDEEITEEDLSEIEYWYGDVVKKYY
;
A
#
# COMPACT_ATOMS: atom_id res chain seq x y z
N MET A 1 -5.05 -2.85 -17.21
CA MET A 1 -3.95 -3.80 -16.98
C MET A 1 -4.24 -4.62 -15.74
N LYS A 2 -4.06 -5.91 -15.83
CA LYS A 2 -4.34 -6.84 -14.74
C LYS A 2 -3.05 -7.37 -14.14
N ILE A 3 -2.93 -7.28 -12.82
CA ILE A 3 -1.74 -7.68 -12.09
C ILE A 3 -2.15 -8.57 -10.92
N VAL A 4 -1.42 -9.64 -10.68
CA VAL A 4 -1.66 -10.52 -9.53
C VAL A 4 -0.79 -10.07 -8.36
N PHE A 5 -1.45 -9.81 -7.24
CA PHE A 5 -0.78 -9.54 -5.97
C PHE A 5 -1.38 -10.46 -4.90
N LYS A 6 -0.52 -11.26 -4.28
CA LYS A 6 -0.95 -12.33 -3.38
C LYS A 6 -1.86 -13.29 -4.15
N ASP A 7 -3.06 -13.55 -3.67
CA ASP A 7 -4.05 -14.42 -4.32
C ASP A 7 -5.12 -13.64 -5.08
N LYS A 8 -4.95 -12.33 -5.20
CA LYS A 8 -5.94 -11.46 -5.85
C LYS A 8 -5.40 -10.89 -7.15
N MET A 9 -6.27 -10.85 -8.14
CA MET A 9 -6.00 -10.15 -9.38
C MET A 9 -6.47 -8.70 -9.25
N LEU A 10 -5.56 -7.76 -9.46
CA LEU A 10 -5.87 -6.33 -9.46
C LEU A 10 -6.01 -5.83 -10.88
N ASP A 11 -7.08 -5.11 -11.13
CA ASP A 11 -7.29 -4.42 -12.40
C ASP A 11 -6.90 -2.95 -12.21
N ILE A 12 -5.74 -2.57 -12.74
CA ILE A 12 -5.28 -1.19 -12.68
C ILE A 12 -6.00 -0.41 -13.77
N LYS A 13 -6.90 0.46 -13.35
CA LYS A 13 -7.75 1.25 -14.22
C LYS A 13 -7.16 2.63 -14.48
N ASN A 14 -7.40 3.10 -15.69
CA ASN A 14 -7.06 4.46 -16.07
C ASN A 14 -8.24 5.37 -15.72
N GLU A 15 -8.03 6.30 -14.78
CA GLU A 15 -9.09 7.21 -14.30
C GLU A 15 -8.92 8.66 -14.74
N ASP A 16 -7.90 8.98 -15.53
CA ASP A 16 -7.75 10.31 -16.08
C ASP A 16 -8.65 10.48 -17.31
N THR A 17 -9.77 11.20 -17.15
CA THR A 17 -10.75 11.40 -18.22
C THR A 17 -10.28 12.42 -19.27
N GLU A 18 -9.41 13.35 -18.92
CA GLU A 18 -8.85 14.35 -19.84
C GLU A 18 -7.67 13.80 -20.61
N ASN A 19 -6.82 13.00 -19.93
CA ASN A 19 -5.67 12.36 -20.53
C ASN A 19 -5.58 10.93 -20.03
N PRO A 20 -6.38 10.02 -20.62
CA PRO A 20 -6.59 8.68 -20.07
C PRO A 20 -5.34 7.78 -20.02
N LYS A 21 -4.19 8.23 -20.51
CA LYS A 21 -2.94 7.48 -20.43
C LYS A 21 -2.03 7.92 -19.30
N ASN A 22 -2.42 8.94 -18.52
CA ASN A 22 -1.54 9.56 -17.54
C ASN A 22 -1.74 9.09 -16.09
N ARG A 23 -2.89 8.52 -15.77
CA ARG A 23 -3.16 8.11 -14.40
C ARG A 23 -3.79 6.71 -14.35
N PHE A 24 -3.16 5.84 -13.58
CA PHE A 24 -3.62 4.47 -13.37
C PHE A 24 -3.80 4.25 -11.88
N CYS A 25 -4.90 3.65 -11.47
CA CYS A 25 -5.14 3.40 -10.06
C CYS A 25 -5.72 2.01 -9.79
N ALA A 26 -5.42 1.52 -8.59
CA ALA A 26 -5.94 0.27 -8.08
C ALA A 26 -6.07 0.37 -6.55
N THR A 27 -6.95 -0.44 -5.99
CA THR A 27 -7.14 -0.56 -4.55
C THR A 27 -7.02 -2.03 -4.16
N TRP A 28 -6.27 -2.30 -3.08
CA TRP A 28 -6.13 -3.64 -2.53
C TRP A 28 -6.13 -3.57 -1.01
N ASN A 29 -7.13 -4.18 -0.36
CA ASN A 29 -7.28 -4.17 1.09
C ASN A 29 -7.08 -2.78 1.72
N TYR A 30 -7.74 -1.77 1.13
CA TYR A 30 -7.69 -0.36 1.54
C TYR A 30 -6.36 0.35 1.30
N PHE A 31 -5.38 -0.31 0.68
CA PHE A 31 -4.22 0.37 0.11
C PHE A 31 -4.60 0.96 -1.24
N GLU A 32 -4.20 2.20 -1.47
CA GLU A 32 -4.44 2.88 -2.75
C GLU A 32 -3.14 3.02 -3.52
N ILE A 33 -3.14 2.55 -4.76
CA ILE A 33 -2.00 2.64 -5.67
C ILE A 33 -2.38 3.59 -6.80
N ASN A 34 -1.63 4.68 -6.94
CA ASN A 34 -1.79 5.62 -8.04
C ASN A 34 -0.47 5.72 -8.80
N ILE A 35 -0.50 5.51 -10.10
CA ILE A 35 0.67 5.59 -10.98
C ILE A 35 0.39 6.62 -12.06
N PHE A 36 1.31 7.56 -12.22
CA PHE A 36 1.20 8.65 -13.18
C PHE A 36 2.27 8.51 -14.25
N LYS A 37 1.89 8.62 -15.50
CA LYS A 37 2.85 8.69 -16.60
C LYS A 37 3.31 10.13 -16.78
N CYS A 38 4.59 10.39 -16.53
CA CYS A 38 5.21 11.70 -16.60
C CYS A 38 6.30 11.71 -17.68
N GLY A 39 5.91 12.00 -18.92
CA GLY A 39 6.85 11.93 -20.05
C GLY A 39 7.36 10.51 -20.28
N LYS A 40 8.68 10.33 -20.11
CA LYS A 40 9.34 9.02 -20.28
C LYS A 40 9.37 8.16 -19.02
N TYR A 41 8.91 8.70 -17.90
CA TYR A 41 8.98 8.05 -16.59
C TYR A 41 7.60 7.85 -16.01
N TYR A 42 7.53 6.98 -15.02
CA TYR A 42 6.33 6.76 -14.22
C TYR A 42 6.61 7.15 -12.79
N GLU A 43 5.65 7.82 -12.17
CA GLU A 43 5.70 8.16 -10.75
C GLU A 43 4.60 7.38 -10.03
N SER A 44 4.83 7.04 -8.77
CA SER A 44 3.89 6.25 -7.98
C SER A 44 3.61 6.95 -6.65
N ILE A 45 2.35 6.94 -6.27
CA ILE A 45 1.91 7.35 -4.93
C ILE A 45 1.12 6.18 -4.36
N VAL A 46 1.59 5.65 -3.24
CA VAL A 46 0.92 4.54 -2.55
C VAL A 46 0.53 5.01 -1.16
N THR A 47 -0.74 4.88 -0.83
CA THR A 47 -1.31 5.32 0.44
C THR A 47 -1.81 4.11 1.23
N SER A 48 -1.45 4.04 2.51
CA SER A 48 -1.90 2.97 3.41
C SER A 48 -3.34 3.19 3.87
N PRO A 49 -3.99 2.17 4.47
CA PRO A 49 -5.32 2.32 5.06
C PRO A 49 -5.41 3.40 6.14
N LEU A 50 -4.31 3.70 6.80
CA LEU A 50 -4.23 4.74 7.84
C LEU A 50 -3.94 6.13 7.26
N GLY A 51 -3.75 6.25 5.94
CA GLY A 51 -3.47 7.51 5.27
C GLY A 51 -1.99 7.85 5.14
N ASP A 52 -1.09 6.95 5.48
CA ASP A 52 0.35 7.17 5.34
C ASP A 52 0.80 6.99 3.89
N LEU A 53 1.72 7.84 3.45
CA LEU A 53 2.33 7.71 2.13
C LEU A 53 3.47 6.70 2.20
N LEU A 54 3.29 5.56 1.55
CA LEU A 54 4.30 4.49 1.51
C LEU A 54 5.29 4.68 0.38
N VAL A 55 4.86 5.26 -0.72
CA VAL A 55 5.69 5.63 -1.86
C VAL A 55 5.30 7.03 -2.30
N GLU A 56 6.28 7.90 -2.41
CA GLU A 56 6.15 9.25 -2.97
C GLU A 56 7.49 9.68 -3.57
N ASP A 57 7.45 10.61 -4.53
CA ASP A 57 8.65 11.18 -5.16
C ASP A 57 9.60 10.15 -5.80
N ALA A 58 9.10 8.97 -6.14
CA ALA A 58 9.89 7.94 -6.80
C ALA A 58 9.55 7.89 -8.29
N SER A 59 10.58 7.76 -9.13
CA SER A 59 10.44 7.66 -10.58
C SER A 59 10.93 6.32 -11.08
N TYR A 60 10.21 5.75 -12.04
CA TYR A 60 10.48 4.44 -12.63
C TYR A 60 10.49 4.52 -14.14
N LYS A 61 11.28 3.69 -14.77
CA LYS A 61 11.37 3.65 -16.24
C LYS A 61 10.17 2.97 -16.89
N THR A 62 9.56 2.00 -16.17
CA THR A 62 8.41 1.25 -16.67
C THR A 62 7.30 1.20 -15.64
N MET A 63 6.09 0.97 -16.12
CA MET A 63 4.95 0.78 -15.23
C MET A 63 5.10 -0.48 -14.37
N LYS A 64 5.69 -1.53 -14.93
CA LYS A 64 5.96 -2.78 -14.20
C LYS A 64 6.84 -2.53 -12.98
N GLU A 65 7.89 -1.74 -13.12
CA GLU A 65 8.78 -1.38 -12.02
C GLU A 65 8.03 -0.57 -10.94
N ALA A 66 7.20 0.39 -11.36
CA ALA A 66 6.40 1.19 -10.43
C ALA A 66 5.42 0.32 -9.62
N VAL A 67 4.74 -0.60 -10.28
CA VAL A 67 3.80 -1.53 -9.63
C VAL A 67 4.53 -2.47 -8.69
N GLN A 68 5.67 -3.02 -9.10
CA GLN A 68 6.43 -3.94 -8.27
C GLN A 68 6.92 -3.26 -6.99
N ASP A 69 7.42 -2.04 -7.10
CA ASP A 69 7.86 -1.28 -5.93
C ASP A 69 6.68 -0.91 -5.02
N ALA A 70 5.53 -0.58 -5.59
CA ALA A 70 4.32 -0.36 -4.82
C ALA A 70 3.96 -1.58 -3.97
N PHE A 71 3.98 -2.77 -4.56
CA PHE A 71 3.68 -4.01 -3.84
C PHE A 71 4.72 -4.33 -2.77
N ASN A 72 6.01 -4.08 -3.06
CA ASN A 72 7.07 -4.28 -2.08
C ASN A 72 6.85 -3.40 -0.83
N ASN A 73 6.47 -2.15 -1.03
CA ASN A 73 6.22 -1.22 0.07
C ASN A 73 4.95 -1.57 0.85
N ILE A 74 3.93 -2.06 0.17
CA ILE A 74 2.71 -2.57 0.83
C ILE A 74 3.06 -3.76 1.72
N GLU A 75 3.87 -4.70 1.24
CA GLU A 75 4.30 -5.87 2.03
C GLU A 75 5.11 -5.46 3.26
N LEU A 76 6.01 -4.49 3.11
CA LEU A 76 6.78 -3.97 4.23
C LEU A 76 5.88 -3.35 5.29
N ASP A 77 4.88 -2.58 4.88
CA ASP A 77 3.93 -1.96 5.80
C ASP A 77 3.09 -3.00 6.54
N ILE A 78 2.59 -4.01 5.85
CA ILE A 78 1.82 -5.09 6.47
C ILE A 78 2.67 -5.88 7.47
N THR A 79 3.92 -6.16 7.13
CA THR A 79 4.86 -6.86 8.02
C THR A 79 5.12 -6.03 9.28
N GLU A 80 5.36 -4.74 9.14
CA GLU A 80 5.54 -3.83 10.27
C GLU A 80 4.32 -3.81 11.19
N LYS A 81 3.12 -3.66 10.62
CA LYS A 81 1.88 -3.63 11.38
C LYS A 81 1.59 -4.98 12.06
N GLY A 82 1.89 -6.09 11.36
CA GLY A 82 1.78 -7.43 11.94
C GLY A 82 2.70 -7.61 13.14
N ASN A 83 3.92 -7.12 13.07
CA ASN A 83 4.85 -7.15 14.19
C ASN A 83 4.35 -6.31 15.37
N MET A 84 3.79 -5.12 15.10
CA MET A 84 3.21 -4.27 16.14
C MET A 84 2.06 -4.98 16.86
N LEU A 85 1.19 -5.68 16.13
CA LEU A 85 0.09 -6.43 16.72
C LEU A 85 0.61 -7.62 17.55
N THR A 86 1.68 -8.28 17.13
CA THR A 86 2.31 -9.38 17.85
C THR A 86 2.98 -8.89 19.13
N GLU A 87 3.64 -7.74 19.09
CA GLU A 87 4.40 -7.16 20.21
C GLU A 87 3.57 -6.15 21.01
N ARG A 88 2.25 -6.16 20.86
CA ARG A 88 1.34 -5.16 21.43
C ARG A 88 1.54 -4.92 22.93
N ASN A 89 1.72 -5.97 23.71
CA ASN A 89 1.87 -5.84 25.17
C ASN A 89 3.16 -5.10 25.53
N GLN A 90 4.25 -5.40 24.83
CA GLN A 90 5.53 -4.74 25.06
C GLN A 90 5.49 -3.27 24.64
N LEU A 91 4.88 -2.99 23.49
CA LEU A 91 4.75 -1.62 22.99
C LEU A 91 3.88 -0.75 23.90
N LEU A 92 2.82 -1.30 24.46
CA LEU A 92 1.97 -0.61 25.45
C LEU A 92 2.72 -0.36 26.75
N GLN A 93 3.47 -1.34 27.21
CA GLN A 93 4.28 -1.23 28.44
C GLN A 93 5.36 -0.16 28.31
N ASP A 94 6.02 -0.09 27.16
CA ASP A 94 7.07 0.89 26.87
C ASP A 94 6.52 2.27 26.47
N GLU A 95 5.21 2.43 26.43
CA GLU A 95 4.53 3.66 26.02
C GLU A 95 4.88 4.12 24.59
N GLU A 96 5.27 3.19 23.73
CA GLU A 96 5.61 3.48 22.33
C GLU A 96 4.37 3.56 21.45
N ILE A 97 3.24 3.00 21.89
CA ILE A 97 1.99 3.02 21.16
C ILE A 97 0.81 3.04 22.15
N THR A 98 -0.31 3.60 21.73
CA THR A 98 -1.54 3.62 22.53
C THR A 98 -2.48 2.48 22.15
N GLU A 99 -3.43 2.14 23.03
CA GLU A 99 -4.46 1.15 22.73
C GLU A 99 -5.35 1.58 21.57
N GLU A 100 -5.59 2.89 21.45
CA GLU A 100 -6.38 3.46 20.34
C GLU A 100 -5.67 3.21 19.00
N ASP A 101 -4.36 3.45 18.92
CA ASP A 101 -3.57 3.20 17.73
C ASP A 101 -3.57 1.70 17.37
N LEU A 102 -3.42 0.82 18.36
CA LEU A 102 -3.49 -0.63 18.15
C LEU A 102 -4.86 -1.07 17.63
N SER A 103 -5.93 -0.49 18.15
CA SER A 103 -7.29 -0.79 17.70
C SER A 103 -7.51 -0.41 16.23
N GLU A 104 -6.97 0.73 15.80
CA GLU A 104 -7.02 1.15 14.40
C GLU A 104 -6.20 0.20 13.50
N ILE A 105 -5.00 -0.16 13.94
CA ILE A 105 -4.15 -1.10 13.20
C ILE A 105 -4.86 -2.44 13.06
N GLU A 106 -5.44 -2.97 14.12
CA GLU A 106 -6.17 -4.24 14.08
C GLU A 106 -7.38 -4.16 13.15
N TYR A 107 -8.11 -3.07 13.20
CA TYR A 107 -9.28 -2.86 12.34
C TYR A 107 -8.91 -2.90 10.84
N TRP A 108 -7.87 -2.18 10.44
CA TRP A 108 -7.49 -2.04 9.03
C TRP A 108 -6.58 -3.15 8.51
N TYR A 109 -5.73 -3.72 9.38
CA TYR A 109 -4.70 -4.69 8.97
C TYR A 109 -4.95 -6.10 9.49
N GLY A 110 -5.80 -6.28 10.50
CA GLY A 110 -5.97 -7.57 11.17
C GLY A 110 -6.27 -8.73 10.23
N ASP A 111 -7.21 -8.56 9.31
CA ASP A 111 -7.62 -9.60 8.38
C ASP A 111 -6.49 -9.95 7.39
N VAL A 112 -5.82 -8.95 6.83
CA VAL A 112 -4.75 -9.18 5.86
C VAL A 112 -3.52 -9.80 6.53
N VAL A 113 -3.22 -9.41 7.77
CA VAL A 113 -2.13 -10.01 8.55
C VAL A 113 -2.42 -11.50 8.83
N LYS A 114 -3.63 -11.82 9.26
CA LYS A 114 -4.03 -13.21 9.52
C LYS A 114 -4.00 -14.07 8.27
N LYS A 115 -4.39 -13.52 7.13
CA LYS A 115 -4.49 -14.27 5.89
C LYS A 115 -3.13 -14.55 5.27
N TYR A 116 -2.18 -13.61 5.31
CA TYR A 116 -0.92 -13.69 4.57
C TYR A 116 0.32 -13.76 5.45
N TYR A 117 0.19 -13.51 6.72
CA TYR A 117 1.30 -13.46 7.67
C TYR A 117 0.89 -14.12 9.00
#